data_ba5757f5bc19b4d5d96e9e9648b12484
#
_entry.id   ba5757f5bc19b4d5d96e9e9648b12484
#
_cell.length_a   1.000
_cell.length_b   1.000
_cell.length_c   1.000
_cell.angle_alpha   90.00
_cell.angle_beta   90.00
_cell.angle_gamma   90.00
#
_symmetry.space_group_name_H-M   'P 1'
#
loop_
_entity.id
_entity.type
_entity.pdbx_description
1 polymer ?
#
loop_
_entity_poly.entity_id
_entity_poly.type
_entity_poly.pdbx_seq_one_letter_code
_entity_poly.pdbx_strand_id
1 'polypeptide(L)'
;TLDEYRQYIEKDAALARRFQPVMVNEPTVEDTISILRGLKERYEVFHGVKITDSALVAAATLSHRYITDRFLPDKAIDLVDEACALIKTELDSMPTELDEQRRKIMQLEIEESALKKETDNLSKERLADLQKELAELRDTFNTQKAQWDNEKHSVEKLQKLREQIEDINKQIQKAKQNYDLEKAAELQYGELPKLQKQLEIEAVSYTHLT
;
A
#
# COMPACT_ATOMS: atom_id res chain seq x y z
N THR A 1 -1.94 -8.07 30.00
CA THR A 1 -3.01 -7.18 30.50
C THR A 1 -3.03 -7.16 32.03
N LEU A 2 -3.72 -6.16 32.63
CA LEU A 2 -3.89 -6.06 34.07
C LEU A 2 -4.62 -7.29 34.67
N ASP A 3 -5.58 -7.83 33.95
CA ASP A 3 -6.35 -8.98 34.39
C ASP A 3 -5.50 -10.26 34.37
N GLU A 4 -4.69 -10.46 33.34
CA GLU A 4 -3.71 -11.55 33.27
C GLU A 4 -2.63 -11.42 34.37
N TYR A 5 -2.13 -10.20 34.63
CA TYR A 5 -1.22 -9.95 35.71
C TYR A 5 -1.81 -10.34 37.07
N ARG A 6 -3.05 -9.91 37.36
CA ARG A 6 -3.77 -10.26 38.59
C ARG A 6 -4.05 -11.77 38.68
N GLN A 7 -4.35 -12.40 37.57
CA GLN A 7 -4.68 -13.82 37.53
C GLN A 7 -3.45 -14.72 37.73
N TYR A 8 -2.31 -14.40 37.12
CA TYR A 8 -1.17 -15.29 37.01
C TYR A 8 0.08 -14.84 37.80
N ILE A 9 0.28 -13.55 38.01
CA ILE A 9 1.50 -13.01 38.63
C ILE A 9 1.25 -12.53 40.05
N GLU A 10 0.22 -11.74 40.29
CA GLU A 10 -0.07 -11.14 41.58
C GLU A 10 -0.34 -12.19 42.69
N LYS A 11 -0.90 -13.34 42.31
CA LYS A 11 -1.19 -14.46 43.23
C LYS A 11 0.05 -15.25 43.63
N ASP A 12 1.13 -15.17 42.87
CA ASP A 12 2.40 -15.82 43.20
C ASP A 12 3.30 -14.86 44.00
N ALA A 13 3.36 -15.06 45.30
CA ALA A 13 4.15 -14.24 46.21
C ALA A 13 5.67 -14.23 45.88
N ALA A 14 6.18 -15.27 45.22
CA ALA A 14 7.57 -15.35 44.79
C ALA A 14 7.83 -14.45 43.58
N LEU A 15 6.90 -14.40 42.63
CA LEU A 15 6.98 -13.52 41.47
C LEU A 15 6.73 -12.06 41.85
N ALA A 16 5.70 -11.79 42.64
CA ALA A 16 5.34 -10.44 43.08
C ALA A 16 6.49 -9.73 43.85
N ARG A 17 7.34 -10.47 44.58
CA ARG A 17 8.52 -9.91 45.25
C ARG A 17 9.70 -9.63 44.34
N ARG A 18 9.76 -10.26 43.17
CA ARG A 18 10.88 -10.14 42.21
C ARG A 18 10.61 -9.13 41.10
N PHE A 19 9.35 -8.84 40.81
CA PHE A 19 8.94 -7.96 39.71
C PHE A 19 8.08 -6.82 40.25
N GLN A 20 8.53 -5.58 40.02
CA GLN A 20 7.73 -4.40 40.32
C GLN A 20 6.90 -4.05 39.07
N PRO A 21 5.56 -3.95 39.19
CA PRO A 21 4.74 -3.58 38.05
C PRO A 21 4.97 -2.12 37.68
N VAL A 22 5.08 -1.86 36.36
CA VAL A 22 5.11 -0.53 35.77
C VAL A 22 3.82 -0.36 34.98
N MET A 23 2.98 0.57 35.44
CA MET A 23 1.72 0.88 34.74
C MET A 23 1.98 1.71 33.49
N VAL A 24 1.50 1.22 32.35
CA VAL A 24 1.45 1.96 31.10
C VAL A 24 -0.01 2.27 30.80
N ASN A 25 -0.38 3.52 30.96
CA ASN A 25 -1.75 3.96 30.68
C ASN A 25 -1.99 4.14 29.19
N GLU A 26 -3.26 4.07 28.78
CA GLU A 26 -3.68 4.41 27.43
C GLU A 26 -3.31 5.86 27.12
N PRO A 27 -2.65 6.16 25.99
CA PRO A 27 -2.33 7.54 25.61
C PRO A 27 -3.61 8.33 25.24
N THR A 28 -3.52 9.65 25.32
CA THR A 28 -4.59 10.53 24.86
C THR A 28 -4.71 10.51 23.32
N VAL A 29 -5.78 11.10 22.77
CA VAL A 29 -5.92 11.24 21.31
C VAL A 29 -4.79 12.10 20.74
N GLU A 30 -4.39 13.18 21.42
CA GLU A 30 -3.28 14.06 21.02
C GLU A 30 -1.95 13.32 21.02
N ASP A 31 -1.67 12.52 22.04
CA ASP A 31 -0.46 11.69 22.11
C ASP A 31 -0.47 10.65 20.99
N THR A 32 -1.62 10.05 20.71
CA THR A 32 -1.79 9.06 19.63
C THR A 32 -1.53 9.69 18.26
N ILE A 33 -2.02 10.92 18.00
CA ILE A 33 -1.72 11.63 16.75
C ILE A 33 -0.20 11.84 16.60
N SER A 34 0.48 12.20 17.70
CA SER A 34 1.93 12.38 17.70
C SER A 34 2.68 11.07 17.40
N ILE A 35 2.21 9.95 17.96
CA ILE A 35 2.74 8.62 17.68
C ILE A 35 2.52 8.25 16.21
N LEU A 36 1.32 8.45 15.67
CA LEU A 36 0.99 8.17 14.27
C LEU A 36 1.84 9.00 13.31
N ARG A 37 2.09 10.29 13.62
CA ARG A 37 3.01 11.13 12.83
C ARG A 37 4.44 10.55 12.80
N GLY A 38 4.90 10.00 13.92
CA GLY A 38 6.21 9.34 14.00
C GLY A 38 6.28 8.01 13.20
N LEU A 39 5.15 7.34 13.00
CA LEU A 39 5.06 6.09 12.25
C LEU A 39 4.72 6.30 10.76
N LYS A 40 4.17 7.45 10.39
CA LYS A 40 3.65 7.79 9.07
C LYS A 40 4.58 7.35 7.93
N GLU A 41 5.83 7.78 7.97
CA GLU A 41 6.80 7.53 6.90
C GLU A 41 7.01 6.03 6.65
N ARG A 42 7.02 5.22 7.71
CA ARG A 42 7.18 3.77 7.62
C ARG A 42 5.98 3.10 6.95
N TYR A 43 4.75 3.55 7.28
CA TYR A 43 3.53 3.05 6.66
C TYR A 43 3.41 3.48 5.20
N GLU A 44 3.78 4.74 4.89
CA GLU A 44 3.83 5.24 3.52
C GLU A 44 4.77 4.41 2.63
N VAL A 45 5.96 4.06 3.15
CA VAL A 45 6.91 3.21 2.43
C VAL A 45 6.40 1.79 2.29
N PHE A 46 5.90 1.19 3.38
CA PHE A 46 5.44 -0.21 3.38
C PHE A 46 4.26 -0.45 2.44
N HIS A 47 3.26 0.45 2.46
CA HIS A 47 2.07 0.32 1.61
C HIS A 47 2.22 0.98 0.24
N GLY A 48 3.21 1.85 0.05
CA GLY A 48 3.38 2.62 -1.20
C GLY A 48 2.31 3.69 -1.42
N VAL A 49 1.63 4.13 -0.36
CA VAL A 49 0.57 5.13 -0.39
C VAL A 49 0.98 6.38 0.39
N LYS A 50 0.39 7.53 0.06
CA LYS A 50 0.63 8.78 0.78
C LYS A 50 -0.45 8.98 1.84
N ILE A 51 -0.04 9.23 3.09
CA ILE A 51 -0.93 9.45 4.23
C ILE A 51 -0.97 10.95 4.54
N THR A 52 -2.14 11.58 4.53
CA THR A 52 -2.31 12.98 4.92
C THR A 52 -2.35 13.13 6.45
N ASP A 53 -1.98 14.31 6.97
CA ASP A 53 -2.07 14.57 8.41
C ASP A 53 -3.52 14.50 8.90
N SER A 54 -4.46 14.98 8.09
CA SER A 54 -5.91 14.87 8.38
C SER A 54 -6.39 13.43 8.52
N ALA A 55 -5.82 12.47 7.76
CA ALA A 55 -6.14 11.05 7.90
C ALA A 55 -5.66 10.50 9.25
N LEU A 56 -4.47 10.90 9.72
CA LEU A 56 -3.96 10.49 11.04
C LEU A 56 -4.82 11.04 12.18
N VAL A 57 -5.22 12.32 12.09
CA VAL A 57 -6.14 12.93 13.06
C VAL A 57 -7.49 12.21 13.05
N ALA A 58 -8.03 11.92 11.88
CA ALA A 58 -9.27 11.17 11.74
C ALA A 58 -9.15 9.75 12.32
N ALA A 59 -8.06 9.03 12.04
CA ALA A 59 -7.83 7.68 12.56
C ALA A 59 -7.80 7.65 14.09
N ALA A 60 -7.08 8.57 14.74
CA ALA A 60 -7.03 8.68 16.19
C ALA A 60 -8.41 9.02 16.79
N THR A 61 -9.10 10.00 16.21
CA THR A 61 -10.40 10.49 16.73
C THR A 61 -11.52 9.47 16.52
N LEU A 62 -11.61 8.89 15.31
CA LEU A 62 -12.68 7.95 14.99
C LEU A 62 -12.47 6.60 15.68
N SER A 63 -11.23 6.09 15.76
CA SER A 63 -10.96 4.86 16.51
C SER A 63 -11.27 5.02 18.00
N HIS A 64 -10.93 6.17 18.60
CA HIS A 64 -11.27 6.44 20.00
C HIS A 64 -12.79 6.47 20.23
N ARG A 65 -13.54 7.04 19.28
CA ARG A 65 -15.00 7.20 19.40
C ARG A 65 -15.78 5.93 19.12
N TYR A 66 -15.38 5.15 18.13
CA TYR A 66 -16.20 4.03 17.61
C TYR A 66 -15.65 2.65 17.94
N ILE A 67 -14.35 2.50 18.22
CA ILE A 67 -13.74 1.21 18.59
C ILE A 67 -13.56 1.19 20.11
N THR A 68 -14.46 0.46 20.81
CA THR A 68 -14.52 0.45 22.28
C THR A 68 -13.86 -0.77 22.92
N ASP A 69 -13.59 -1.81 22.14
CA ASP A 69 -13.02 -3.09 22.58
C ASP A 69 -11.47 -3.13 22.54
N ARG A 70 -10.84 -2.06 22.06
CA ARG A 70 -9.39 -1.90 21.96
C ARG A 70 -8.92 -0.55 22.49
N PHE A 71 -7.63 -0.46 22.80
CA PHE A 71 -7.01 0.72 23.38
C PHE A 71 -6.18 1.50 22.35
N LEU A 72 -6.00 2.80 22.58
CA LEU A 72 -5.04 3.62 21.86
C LEU A 72 -3.61 3.25 22.34
N PRO A 73 -2.58 3.32 21.48
CA PRO A 73 -2.63 3.78 20.09
C PRO A 73 -3.00 2.67 19.10
N ASP A 74 -3.04 1.39 19.52
CA ASP A 74 -3.13 0.22 18.62
C ASP A 74 -4.34 0.29 17.69
N LYS A 75 -5.53 0.58 18.19
CA LYS A 75 -6.73 0.69 17.34
C LYS A 75 -6.65 1.78 16.26
N ALA A 76 -5.89 2.84 16.51
CA ALA A 76 -5.68 3.89 15.54
C ALA A 76 -4.61 3.49 14.50
N ILE A 77 -3.60 2.75 14.92
CA ILE A 77 -2.57 2.17 14.05
C ILE A 77 -3.21 1.15 13.11
N ASP A 78 -4.00 0.22 13.66
CA ASP A 78 -4.71 -0.80 12.88
C ASP A 78 -5.61 -0.15 11.81
N LEU A 79 -6.32 0.93 12.16
CA LEU A 79 -7.18 1.63 11.22
C LEU A 79 -6.39 2.28 10.07
N VAL A 80 -5.22 2.84 10.36
CA VAL A 80 -4.32 3.40 9.32
C VAL A 80 -3.79 2.28 8.44
N ASP A 81 -3.35 1.18 9.03
CA ASP A 81 -2.81 0.03 8.30
C ASP A 81 -3.84 -0.58 7.34
N GLU A 82 -5.04 -0.82 7.83
CA GLU A 82 -6.15 -1.37 7.05
C GLU A 82 -6.59 -0.43 5.92
N ALA A 83 -6.70 0.87 6.19
CA ALA A 83 -7.02 1.87 5.17
C ALA A 83 -5.95 1.95 4.07
N CYS A 84 -4.66 1.90 4.44
CA CYS A 84 -3.56 1.87 3.49
C CYS A 84 -3.56 0.59 2.65
N ALA A 85 -3.82 -0.57 3.27
CA ALA A 85 -3.92 -1.85 2.57
C ALA A 85 -5.09 -1.87 1.56
N LEU A 86 -6.23 -1.29 1.93
CA LEU A 86 -7.39 -1.15 1.03
C LEU A 86 -7.05 -0.31 -0.19
N ILE A 87 -6.48 0.89 0.02
CA ILE A 87 -6.07 1.78 -1.08
C ILE A 87 -5.03 1.11 -1.97
N LYS A 88 -4.05 0.41 -1.38
CA LYS A 88 -3.06 -0.35 -2.15
C LYS A 88 -3.72 -1.42 -3.02
N THR A 89 -4.70 -2.13 -2.49
CA THR A 89 -5.45 -3.14 -3.24
C THR A 89 -6.23 -2.52 -4.40
N GLU A 90 -6.82 -1.34 -4.20
CA GLU A 90 -7.51 -0.59 -5.25
C GLU A 90 -6.53 -0.11 -6.33
N LEU A 91 -5.37 0.41 -5.95
CA LEU A 91 -4.32 0.84 -6.90
C LEU A 91 -3.73 -0.33 -7.70
N ASP A 92 -3.63 -1.50 -7.09
CA ASP A 92 -3.12 -2.71 -7.73
C ASP A 92 -4.15 -3.39 -8.64
N SER A 93 -5.43 -3.12 -8.43
CA SER A 93 -6.51 -3.70 -9.23
C SER A 93 -6.66 -3.01 -10.58
N MET A 94 -7.13 -3.78 -11.56
CA MET A 94 -7.45 -3.21 -12.88
C MET A 94 -8.64 -2.25 -12.76
N PRO A 95 -8.60 -1.06 -13.39
CA PRO A 95 -9.73 -0.14 -13.43
C PRO A 95 -11.00 -0.82 -13.91
N THR A 96 -12.15 -0.44 -13.32
CA THR A 96 -13.46 -1.05 -13.61
C THR A 96 -13.78 -1.01 -15.10
N GLU A 97 -13.47 0.09 -15.77
CA GLU A 97 -13.71 0.26 -17.21
C GLU A 97 -12.93 -0.75 -18.06
N LEU A 98 -11.67 -1.01 -17.71
CA LEU A 98 -10.85 -2.02 -18.37
C LEU A 98 -11.33 -3.45 -18.08
N ASP A 99 -11.79 -3.73 -16.88
CA ASP A 99 -12.33 -5.05 -16.53
C ASP A 99 -13.66 -5.31 -17.26
N GLU A 100 -14.53 -4.31 -17.42
CA GLU A 100 -15.75 -4.39 -18.21
C GLU A 100 -15.46 -4.65 -19.68
N GLN A 101 -14.49 -3.93 -20.28
CA GLN A 101 -14.06 -4.17 -21.65
C GLN A 101 -13.49 -5.59 -21.82
N ARG A 102 -12.68 -6.06 -20.88
CA ARG A 102 -12.14 -7.42 -20.90
C ARG A 102 -13.24 -8.48 -20.86
N ARG A 103 -14.26 -8.28 -20.01
CA ARG A 103 -15.43 -9.19 -19.93
C ARG A 103 -16.23 -9.17 -21.23
N LYS A 104 -16.43 -7.99 -21.82
CA LYS A 104 -17.12 -7.88 -23.12
C LYS A 104 -16.35 -8.58 -24.24
N ILE A 105 -15.03 -8.41 -24.30
CA ILE A 105 -14.17 -9.12 -25.26
C ILE A 105 -14.33 -10.63 -25.08
N MET A 106 -14.29 -11.14 -23.85
CA MET A 106 -14.46 -12.57 -23.57
C MET A 106 -15.83 -13.10 -24.03
N GLN A 107 -16.91 -12.32 -23.80
CA GLN A 107 -18.25 -12.69 -24.29
C GLN A 107 -18.29 -12.78 -25.82
N LEU A 108 -17.74 -11.78 -26.52
CA LEU A 108 -17.68 -11.77 -27.98
C LEU A 108 -16.82 -12.89 -28.53
N GLU A 109 -15.72 -13.26 -27.87
CA GLU A 109 -14.87 -14.40 -28.24
C GLU A 109 -15.61 -15.74 -28.10
N ILE A 110 -16.45 -15.90 -27.09
CA ILE A 110 -17.31 -17.08 -26.92
C ILE A 110 -18.34 -17.14 -28.06
N GLU A 111 -19.00 -16.01 -28.36
CA GLU A 111 -19.96 -15.89 -29.47
C GLU A 111 -19.26 -16.18 -30.82
N GLU A 112 -18.08 -15.62 -31.05
CA GLU A 112 -17.25 -15.89 -32.25
C GLU A 112 -16.95 -17.37 -32.40
N SER A 113 -16.56 -18.02 -31.30
CA SER A 113 -16.26 -19.47 -31.29
C SER A 113 -17.49 -20.34 -31.60
N ALA A 114 -18.67 -19.87 -31.18
CA ALA A 114 -19.94 -20.55 -31.50
C ALA A 114 -20.33 -20.38 -32.99
N LEU A 115 -20.29 -19.11 -33.46
CA LEU A 115 -20.64 -18.78 -34.87
C LEU A 115 -19.71 -19.40 -35.90
N LYS A 116 -18.43 -19.62 -35.56
CA LYS A 116 -17.48 -20.34 -36.45
C LYS A 116 -17.88 -21.79 -36.74
N LYS A 117 -18.76 -22.39 -35.94
CA LYS A 117 -19.22 -23.79 -36.11
C LYS A 117 -20.48 -23.83 -36.98
N GLU A 118 -21.15 -22.70 -37.17
CA GLU A 118 -22.33 -22.57 -37.98
C GLU A 118 -21.99 -22.39 -39.48
N THR A 119 -22.85 -22.87 -40.36
CA THR A 119 -22.59 -22.86 -41.83
C THR A 119 -23.56 -22.00 -42.62
N ASP A 120 -24.61 -21.51 -42.01
CA ASP A 120 -25.63 -20.67 -42.65
C ASP A 120 -25.13 -19.24 -42.96
N ASN A 121 -25.74 -18.58 -43.90
CA ASN A 121 -25.30 -17.26 -44.37
C ASN A 121 -25.50 -16.17 -43.32
N LEU A 122 -26.55 -16.26 -42.51
CA LEU A 122 -26.88 -15.29 -41.49
C LEU A 122 -25.81 -15.30 -40.37
N SER A 123 -25.35 -16.48 -39.96
CA SER A 123 -24.26 -16.65 -39.00
C SER A 123 -22.93 -16.12 -39.54
N LYS A 124 -22.68 -16.25 -40.86
CA LYS A 124 -21.48 -15.70 -41.49
C LYS A 124 -21.46 -14.17 -41.51
N GLU A 125 -22.61 -13.52 -41.83
CA GLU A 125 -22.74 -12.07 -41.76
C GLU A 125 -22.53 -11.56 -40.33
N ARG A 126 -23.20 -12.19 -39.35
CA ARG A 126 -23.02 -11.87 -37.92
C ARG A 126 -21.59 -12.06 -37.46
N LEU A 127 -20.90 -13.13 -37.92
CA LEU A 127 -19.49 -13.39 -37.60
C LEU A 127 -18.59 -12.26 -38.11
N ALA A 128 -18.83 -11.75 -39.34
CA ALA A 128 -18.02 -10.67 -39.90
C ALA A 128 -18.19 -9.37 -39.09
N ASP A 129 -19.41 -9.01 -38.73
CA ASP A 129 -19.71 -7.84 -37.90
C ASP A 129 -19.08 -7.96 -36.51
N LEU A 130 -19.23 -9.14 -35.88
CA LEU A 130 -18.67 -9.43 -34.58
C LEU A 130 -17.14 -9.38 -34.57
N GLN A 131 -16.48 -9.89 -35.60
CA GLN A 131 -15.03 -9.83 -35.73
C GLN A 131 -14.54 -8.38 -35.89
N LYS A 132 -15.29 -7.51 -36.54
CA LYS A 132 -14.97 -6.10 -36.62
C LYS A 132 -15.11 -5.41 -35.28
N GLU A 133 -16.26 -5.62 -34.58
CA GLU A 133 -16.47 -5.09 -33.21
C GLU A 133 -15.39 -5.56 -32.26
N LEU A 134 -15.02 -6.84 -32.34
CA LEU A 134 -14.00 -7.44 -31.47
C LEU A 134 -12.61 -6.87 -31.76
N ALA A 135 -12.27 -6.60 -33.03
CA ALA A 135 -11.00 -5.97 -33.39
C ALA A 135 -10.89 -4.53 -32.84
N GLU A 136 -11.95 -3.71 -33.02
CA GLU A 136 -12.01 -2.34 -32.52
C GLU A 136 -11.92 -2.30 -30.96
N LEU A 137 -12.65 -3.19 -30.29
CA LEU A 137 -12.65 -3.26 -28.84
C LEU A 137 -11.29 -3.75 -28.28
N ARG A 138 -10.65 -4.71 -28.94
CA ARG A 138 -9.30 -5.19 -28.57
C ARG A 138 -8.24 -4.09 -28.75
N ASP A 139 -8.32 -3.32 -29.81
CA ASP A 139 -7.37 -2.23 -30.05
C ASP A 139 -7.50 -1.15 -28.97
N THR A 140 -8.72 -0.74 -28.65
CA THR A 140 -9.02 0.20 -27.56
C THR A 140 -8.54 -0.34 -26.22
N PHE A 141 -8.87 -1.59 -25.90
CA PHE A 141 -8.45 -2.24 -24.65
C PHE A 141 -6.93 -2.34 -24.52
N ASN A 142 -6.24 -2.73 -25.59
CA ASN A 142 -4.78 -2.86 -25.58
C ASN A 142 -4.09 -1.51 -25.37
N THR A 143 -4.62 -0.45 -25.99
CA THR A 143 -4.10 0.92 -25.84
C THR A 143 -4.26 1.40 -24.40
N GLN A 144 -5.46 1.28 -23.84
CA GLN A 144 -5.74 1.70 -22.46
C GLN A 144 -5.00 0.83 -21.44
N LYS A 145 -4.91 -0.48 -21.69
CA LYS A 145 -4.14 -1.39 -20.84
C LYS A 145 -2.65 -1.04 -20.82
N ALA A 146 -2.07 -0.73 -21.98
CA ALA A 146 -0.67 -0.32 -22.08
C ALA A 146 -0.41 1.00 -21.31
N GLN A 147 -1.34 1.95 -21.36
CA GLN A 147 -1.25 3.17 -20.55
C GLN A 147 -1.28 2.85 -19.05
N TRP A 148 -2.25 2.07 -18.60
CA TRP A 148 -2.37 1.66 -17.21
C TRP A 148 -1.15 0.87 -16.72
N ASP A 149 -0.64 -0.08 -17.52
CA ASP A 149 0.56 -0.86 -17.19
C ASP A 149 1.80 0.06 -17.05
N ASN A 150 1.94 1.09 -17.89
CA ASN A 150 3.01 2.07 -17.80
C ASN A 150 2.90 2.94 -16.53
N GLU A 151 1.71 3.43 -16.21
CA GLU A 151 1.44 4.20 -14.98
C GLU A 151 1.76 3.36 -13.74
N LYS A 152 1.25 2.13 -13.67
CA LYS A 152 1.52 1.19 -12.59
C LYS A 152 3.03 0.93 -12.43
N HIS A 153 3.74 0.71 -13.51
CA HIS A 153 5.18 0.47 -13.49
C HIS A 153 5.98 1.68 -12.98
N SER A 154 5.53 2.89 -13.29
CA SER A 154 6.13 4.13 -12.77
C SER A 154 5.92 4.27 -11.26
N VAL A 155 4.72 3.96 -10.75
CA VAL A 155 4.43 3.94 -9.30
C VAL A 155 5.27 2.89 -8.57
N GLU A 156 5.38 1.68 -9.12
CA GLU A 156 6.21 0.61 -8.55
C GLU A 156 7.70 1.00 -8.47
N LYS A 157 8.23 1.71 -9.47
CA LYS A 157 9.60 2.23 -9.44
C LYS A 157 9.81 3.24 -8.31
N LEU A 158 8.88 4.18 -8.16
CA LEU A 158 8.94 5.17 -7.09
C LEU A 158 8.88 4.50 -5.70
N GLN A 159 8.05 3.48 -5.53
CA GLN A 159 7.96 2.71 -4.30
C GLN A 159 9.28 2.00 -4.00
N LYS A 160 9.87 1.28 -4.96
CA LYS A 160 11.16 0.61 -4.79
C LYS A 160 12.28 1.57 -4.40
N LEU A 161 12.32 2.77 -4.99
CA LEU A 161 13.31 3.78 -4.62
C LEU A 161 13.13 4.28 -3.18
N ARG A 162 11.89 4.45 -2.72
CA ARG A 162 11.59 4.82 -1.32
C ARG A 162 11.99 3.71 -0.34
N GLU A 163 11.71 2.45 -0.66
CA GLU A 163 12.14 1.29 0.13
C GLU A 163 13.66 1.22 0.25
N GLN A 164 14.39 1.44 -0.85
CA GLN A 164 15.85 1.48 -0.85
C GLN A 164 16.41 2.62 0.01
N ILE A 165 15.79 3.80 -0.05
CA ILE A 165 16.18 4.95 0.79
C ILE A 165 15.97 4.63 2.26
N GLU A 166 14.84 4.00 2.62
CA GLU A 166 14.57 3.62 4.01
C GLU A 166 15.56 2.55 4.51
N ASP A 167 15.88 1.57 3.67
CA ASP A 167 16.85 0.53 4.03
C ASP A 167 18.26 1.11 4.23
N ILE A 168 18.67 2.07 3.40
CA ILE A 168 19.94 2.78 3.62
C ILE A 168 19.89 3.60 4.91
N ASN A 169 18.79 4.28 5.21
CA ASN A 169 18.63 5.00 6.47
C ASN A 169 18.74 4.05 7.69
N LYS A 170 18.12 2.86 7.63
CA LYS A 170 18.26 1.83 8.65
C LYS A 170 19.71 1.36 8.79
N GLN A 171 20.42 1.17 7.68
CA GLN A 171 21.84 0.79 7.68
C GLN A 171 22.72 1.88 8.29
N ILE A 172 22.48 3.15 7.96
CA ILE A 172 23.18 4.30 8.55
C ILE A 172 22.97 4.31 10.07
N GLN A 173 21.74 4.12 10.54
CA GLN A 173 21.44 4.07 11.98
C GLN A 173 22.18 2.91 12.68
N LYS A 174 22.16 1.72 12.08
CA LYS A 174 22.90 0.54 12.61
C LYS A 174 24.41 0.78 12.63
N ALA A 175 24.97 1.36 11.57
CA ALA A 175 26.39 1.67 11.51
C ALA A 175 26.80 2.71 12.61
N LYS A 176 25.97 3.73 12.83
CA LYS A 176 26.16 4.71 13.92
C LYS A 176 26.08 4.04 15.30
N GLN A 177 25.15 3.13 15.53
CA GLN A 177 25.03 2.39 16.79
C GLN A 177 26.23 1.48 17.05
N ASN A 178 26.82 0.92 16.00
CA ASN A 178 28.00 0.07 16.07
C ASN A 178 29.33 0.88 16.04
N TYR A 179 29.25 2.21 16.07
CA TYR A 179 30.41 3.10 15.97
C TYR A 179 31.23 2.96 14.67
N ASP A 180 30.63 2.39 13.62
CA ASP A 180 31.23 2.31 12.27
C ASP A 180 30.92 3.60 11.51
N LEU A 181 31.68 4.65 11.86
CA LEU A 181 31.47 6.00 11.32
C LEU A 181 31.86 6.11 9.85
N GLU A 182 32.82 5.30 9.38
CA GLU A 182 33.27 5.29 7.98
C GLU A 182 32.13 4.79 7.07
N LYS A 183 31.56 3.65 7.39
CA LYS A 183 30.42 3.09 6.66
C LYS A 183 29.17 3.97 6.75
N ALA A 184 28.91 4.58 7.91
CA ALA A 184 27.81 5.53 8.05
C ALA A 184 27.98 6.76 7.16
N ALA A 185 29.21 7.29 7.04
CA ALA A 185 29.52 8.43 6.17
C ALA A 185 29.43 8.06 4.68
N GLU A 186 29.93 6.90 4.27
CA GLU A 186 29.83 6.41 2.89
C GLU A 186 28.36 6.30 2.44
N LEU A 187 27.52 5.69 3.25
CA LEU A 187 26.09 5.54 2.96
C LEU A 187 25.36 6.91 2.97
N GLN A 188 25.66 7.75 3.97
CA GLN A 188 24.97 9.03 4.15
C GLN A 188 25.32 10.07 3.08
N TYR A 189 26.59 10.13 2.65
CA TYR A 189 27.07 11.15 1.71
C TYR A 189 27.30 10.58 0.30
N GLY A 190 27.38 9.27 0.15
CA GLY A 190 27.61 8.60 -1.13
C GLY A 190 26.34 8.04 -1.77
N GLU A 191 25.66 7.12 -1.11
CA GLU A 191 24.52 6.39 -1.71
C GLU A 191 23.19 7.09 -1.54
N LEU A 192 22.89 7.59 -0.34
CA LEU A 192 21.61 8.23 -0.04
C LEU A 192 21.28 9.40 -0.99
N PRO A 193 22.20 10.35 -1.27
CA PRO A 193 21.92 11.46 -2.19
C PRO A 193 21.66 11.01 -3.62
N LYS A 194 22.29 9.91 -4.07
CA LYS A 194 22.07 9.36 -5.41
C LYS A 194 20.66 8.84 -5.56
N LEU A 195 20.17 8.08 -4.59
CA LEU A 195 18.79 7.54 -4.59
C LEU A 195 17.76 8.65 -4.45
N GLN A 196 18.02 9.66 -3.61
CA GLN A 196 17.13 10.82 -3.47
C GLN A 196 16.99 11.57 -4.79
N LYS A 197 18.10 11.78 -5.51
CA LYS A 197 18.09 12.41 -6.83
C LYS A 197 17.34 11.57 -7.87
N GLN A 198 17.52 10.26 -7.84
CA GLN A 198 16.77 9.35 -8.72
C GLN A 198 15.25 9.41 -8.42
N LEU A 199 14.88 9.41 -7.14
CA LEU A 199 13.49 9.55 -6.73
C LEU A 199 12.87 10.87 -7.23
N GLU A 200 13.60 11.97 -7.14
CA GLU A 200 13.17 13.29 -7.61
C GLU A 200 12.96 13.31 -9.13
N ILE A 201 13.87 12.73 -9.90
CA ILE A 201 13.76 12.63 -11.37
C ILE A 201 12.54 11.80 -11.77
N GLU A 202 12.34 10.64 -11.16
CA GLU A 202 11.19 9.76 -11.47
C GLU A 202 9.86 10.40 -11.02
N ALA A 203 9.85 11.12 -9.88
CA ALA A 203 8.67 11.82 -9.41
C ALA A 203 8.24 12.96 -10.34
N VAL A 204 9.20 13.72 -10.89
CA VAL A 204 8.92 14.77 -11.89
C VAL A 204 8.41 14.15 -13.19
N SER A 205 9.00 13.06 -13.63
CA SER A 205 8.54 12.33 -14.83
C SER A 205 7.09 11.86 -14.68
N TYR A 206 6.70 11.39 -13.50
CA TYR A 206 5.33 10.95 -13.22
C TYR A 206 4.31 12.11 -13.23
N THR A 207 4.67 13.29 -12.69
CA THR A 207 3.78 14.47 -12.70
C THR A 207 3.56 15.06 -14.10
N HIS A 208 4.38 14.73 -15.07
CA HIS A 208 4.18 15.15 -16.46
C HIS A 208 3.30 14.17 -17.28
N LEU A 209 2.98 12.99 -16.74
CA LEU A 209 2.14 11.97 -17.40
C LEU A 209 0.66 12.03 -16.95
N THR A 210 0.37 12.76 -15.87
CA THR A 210 -0.98 13.04 -15.35
C THR A 210 -1.41 14.45 -15.65
#